data_7bdc30e88e00c108156c423b9f1f0cb8
#
_entry.id   7bdc30e88e00c108156c423b9f1f0cb8
#
_cell.length_a   1.000
_cell.length_b   1.000
_cell.length_c   1.000
_cell.angle_alpha   90.00
_cell.angle_beta   90.00
_cell.angle_gamma   90.00
#
_symmetry.space_group_name_H-M   'P 1'
#
loop_
_entity.id
_entity.type
_entity.pdbx_description
1 polymer ?
#
loop_
_entity_poly.entity_id
_entity_poly.type
_entity_poly.pdbx_seq_one_letter_code
_entity_poly.pdbx_strand_id
1 'polypeptide(L)'
;IIDHGRGVLLDPGGVHLFSRVVTAVSRFISVDKIDTIFFSHQDPDVSSGIALWLGVTKAKVYISGLWVRFMPHFGIVDISRIIAIPDKGLNIALPSGAYMRCIPSHFMHSPGQFGLYDERSRILFTGDIG
;
A
#
# COMPACT_ATOMS: atom_id res chain seq x y z
N ILE A 1 9.58 -1.45 -3.06
CA ILE A 1 10.69 -1.68 -2.12
C ILE A 1 10.88 -3.18 -1.99
N ILE A 2 12.13 -3.65 -1.96
CA ILE A 2 12.45 -5.07 -1.77
C ILE A 2 13.33 -5.20 -0.54
N ASP A 3 12.96 -6.14 0.34
CA ASP A 3 13.67 -6.46 1.57
C ASP A 3 13.76 -7.97 1.75
N HIS A 4 15.00 -8.54 1.79
CA HIS A 4 15.22 -9.98 1.93
C HIS A 4 14.35 -10.84 1.00
N GLY A 5 14.21 -10.42 -0.26
CA GLY A 5 13.44 -11.13 -1.27
C GLY A 5 11.92 -11.04 -1.14
N ARG A 6 11.42 -10.16 -0.26
CA ARG A 6 9.98 -9.85 -0.11
C ARG A 6 9.70 -8.42 -0.54
N GLY A 7 8.54 -8.19 -1.14
CA GLY A 7 8.16 -6.93 -1.75
C GLY A 7 7.17 -6.12 -0.95
N VAL A 8 7.40 -4.80 -0.91
CA VAL A 8 6.42 -3.80 -0.50
C VAL A 8 6.06 -2.96 -1.72
N LEU A 9 4.80 -2.90 -2.06
CA LEU A 9 4.26 -2.14 -3.18
C LEU A 9 3.53 -0.91 -2.65
N LEU A 10 3.85 0.26 -3.20
CA LEU A 10 3.27 1.53 -2.80
C LEU A 10 2.41 2.09 -3.94
N ASP A 11 1.18 2.48 -3.61
CA ASP A 11 0.26 3.17 -4.52
C ASP A 11 0.26 2.58 -5.94
N PRO A 12 -0.10 1.30 -6.10
CA PRO A 12 0.11 0.59 -7.37
C PRO A 12 -0.82 1.04 -8.50
N GLY A 13 -1.68 2.00 -8.24
CA GLY A 13 -2.55 2.59 -9.23
C GLY A 13 -3.91 1.93 -9.40
N GLY A 14 -4.71 2.53 -10.24
CA GLY A 14 -6.07 2.07 -10.53
C GLY A 14 -6.13 0.82 -11.39
N VAL A 15 -7.34 0.29 -11.55
CA VAL A 15 -7.63 -0.94 -12.32
C VAL A 15 -6.99 -0.94 -13.71
N HIS A 16 -7.04 0.19 -14.40
CA HIS A 16 -6.53 0.33 -15.78
C HIS A 16 -5.00 0.23 -15.90
N LEU A 17 -4.26 0.41 -14.79
CA LEU A 17 -2.80 0.31 -14.76
C LEU A 17 -2.31 -1.07 -14.33
N PHE A 18 -3.17 -1.92 -13.77
CA PHE A 18 -2.81 -3.16 -13.11
C PHE A 18 -1.85 -4.05 -13.93
N SER A 19 -2.21 -4.40 -15.17
CA SER A 19 -1.38 -5.27 -16.00
C SER A 19 -0.01 -4.67 -16.32
N ARG A 20 0.06 -3.36 -16.50
CA ARG A 20 1.31 -2.64 -16.77
C ARG A 20 2.21 -2.63 -15.53
N VAL A 21 1.63 -2.40 -14.36
CA VAL A 21 2.38 -2.40 -13.08
C VAL A 21 2.84 -3.81 -12.74
N VAL A 22 2.01 -4.85 -12.90
CA VAL A 22 2.42 -6.26 -12.74
C VAL A 22 3.62 -6.57 -13.62
N THR A 23 3.57 -6.20 -14.91
CA THR A 23 4.68 -6.43 -15.85
C THR A 23 5.95 -5.70 -15.40
N ALA A 24 5.83 -4.46 -14.95
CA ALA A 24 6.98 -3.68 -14.48
C ALA A 24 7.60 -4.28 -13.21
N VAL A 25 6.78 -4.63 -12.23
CA VAL A 25 7.21 -5.21 -10.95
C VAL A 25 7.86 -6.57 -11.14
N SER A 26 7.32 -7.41 -12.05
CA SER A 26 7.84 -8.75 -12.33
C SER A 26 9.27 -8.79 -12.87
N ARG A 27 9.80 -7.63 -13.30
CA ARG A 27 11.23 -7.50 -13.69
C ARG A 27 12.17 -7.50 -12.47
N PHE A 28 11.66 -7.20 -11.29
CA PHE A 28 12.45 -7.04 -10.07
C PHE A 28 12.15 -8.10 -9.04
N ILE A 29 10.89 -8.56 -8.95
CA ILE A 29 10.45 -9.53 -7.97
C ILE A 29 9.21 -10.28 -8.49
N SER A 30 9.09 -11.55 -8.16
CA SER A 30 7.88 -12.31 -8.46
C SER A 30 6.70 -11.78 -7.66
N VAL A 31 5.53 -11.65 -8.31
CA VAL A 31 4.33 -11.02 -7.72
C VAL A 31 3.85 -11.77 -6.47
N ASP A 32 4.03 -13.09 -6.41
CA ASP A 32 3.68 -13.91 -5.24
C ASP A 32 4.54 -13.60 -3.99
N LYS A 33 5.65 -12.89 -4.15
CA LYS A 33 6.54 -12.45 -3.06
C LYS A 33 6.23 -11.04 -2.56
N ILE A 34 5.20 -10.39 -3.08
CA ILE A 34 4.70 -9.12 -2.53
C ILE A 34 3.89 -9.45 -1.28
N ASP A 35 4.39 -9.04 -0.12
CA ASP A 35 3.77 -9.29 1.19
C ASP A 35 2.99 -8.11 1.72
N THR A 36 3.29 -6.93 1.22
CA THR A 36 2.72 -5.68 1.71
C THR A 36 2.34 -4.79 0.55
N ILE A 37 1.15 -4.24 0.61
CA ILE A 37 0.69 -3.16 -0.27
C ILE A 37 0.27 -2.02 0.62
N PHE A 38 0.79 -0.83 0.36
CA PHE A 38 0.45 0.39 1.07
C PHE A 38 -0.25 1.35 0.14
N PHE A 39 -1.35 1.91 0.61
CA PHE A 39 -2.06 3.00 -0.05
C PHE A 39 -1.95 4.27 0.78
N SER A 40 -1.39 5.31 0.19
CA SER A 40 -1.24 6.61 0.84
C SER A 40 -2.58 7.29 1.09
N HIS A 41 -3.54 7.11 0.19
CA HIS A 41 -4.90 7.64 0.28
C HIS A 41 -5.88 6.81 -0.57
N GLN A 42 -7.12 7.23 -0.65
CA GLN A 42 -8.24 6.43 -1.18
C GLN A 42 -8.61 6.72 -2.64
N ASP A 43 -7.96 7.65 -3.30
CA ASP A 43 -8.39 8.07 -4.63
C ASP A 43 -8.40 6.89 -5.63
N PRO A 44 -9.40 6.78 -6.50
CA PRO A 44 -9.58 5.61 -7.35
C PRO A 44 -8.42 5.34 -8.31
N ASP A 45 -7.72 6.38 -8.74
CA ASP A 45 -6.54 6.28 -9.58
C ASP A 45 -5.34 5.67 -8.86
N VAL A 46 -5.32 5.73 -7.52
CA VAL A 46 -4.32 5.10 -6.65
C VAL A 46 -4.79 3.72 -6.18
N SER A 47 -6.04 3.57 -5.76
CA SER A 47 -6.49 2.44 -4.94
C SER A 47 -7.48 1.49 -5.61
N SER A 48 -8.12 1.85 -6.74
CA SER A 48 -9.16 0.99 -7.32
C SER A 48 -8.66 -0.37 -7.84
N GLY A 49 -7.37 -0.55 -8.02
CA GLY A 49 -6.76 -1.83 -8.39
C GLY A 49 -6.61 -2.85 -7.24
N ILE A 50 -6.98 -2.50 -6.01
CA ILE A 50 -6.72 -3.29 -4.80
C ILE A 50 -7.26 -4.73 -4.88
N ALA A 51 -8.48 -4.95 -5.41
CA ALA A 51 -9.06 -6.27 -5.55
C ALA A 51 -8.24 -7.18 -6.49
N LEU A 52 -7.70 -6.63 -7.57
CA LEU A 52 -6.84 -7.36 -8.51
C LEU A 52 -5.53 -7.77 -7.84
N TRP A 53 -4.91 -6.87 -7.07
CA TRP A 53 -3.70 -7.17 -6.32
C TRP A 53 -3.92 -8.24 -5.26
N LEU A 54 -5.05 -8.21 -4.55
CA LEU A 54 -5.41 -9.25 -3.59
C LEU A 54 -5.65 -10.61 -4.27
N GLY A 55 -6.08 -10.61 -5.53
CA GLY A 55 -6.28 -11.82 -6.32
C GLY A 55 -4.98 -12.52 -6.75
N VAL A 56 -3.88 -11.77 -6.93
CA VAL A 56 -2.60 -12.32 -7.44
C VAL A 56 -1.50 -12.38 -6.38
N THR A 57 -1.73 -11.83 -5.18
CA THR A 57 -0.78 -11.82 -4.07
C THR A 57 -1.36 -12.43 -2.81
N LYS A 58 -0.51 -12.69 -1.82
CA LYS A 58 -0.90 -12.96 -0.43
C LYS A 58 -0.69 -11.76 0.48
N ALA A 59 -0.51 -10.58 -0.11
CA ALA A 59 -0.17 -9.36 0.59
C ALA A 59 -1.23 -8.95 1.62
N LYS A 60 -0.77 -8.34 2.70
CA LYS A 60 -1.58 -7.48 3.57
C LYS A 60 -1.64 -6.08 2.96
N VAL A 61 -2.80 -5.48 3.01
CA VAL A 61 -3.03 -4.13 2.50
C VAL A 61 -3.17 -3.16 3.66
N TYR A 62 -2.35 -2.14 3.66
CA TYR A 62 -2.36 -1.06 4.65
C TYR A 62 -3.01 0.18 4.03
N ILE A 63 -4.09 0.63 4.63
CA ILE A 63 -4.85 1.83 4.22
C ILE A 63 -5.41 2.53 5.45
N SER A 64 -5.65 3.83 5.37
CA SER A 64 -6.27 4.58 6.47
C SER A 64 -7.54 3.90 6.99
N GLY A 65 -7.70 3.83 8.31
CA GLY A 65 -8.89 3.30 8.97
C GLY A 65 -10.18 4.00 8.52
N LEU A 66 -10.12 5.26 8.10
CA LEU A 66 -11.26 6.00 7.55
C LEU A 66 -11.86 5.33 6.31
N TRP A 67 -11.03 4.65 5.50
CA TRP A 67 -11.42 4.15 4.18
C TRP A 67 -11.76 2.67 4.17
N VAL A 68 -11.46 1.91 5.23
CA VAL A 68 -11.72 0.46 5.29
C VAL A 68 -13.18 0.12 5.01
N ARG A 69 -14.12 0.93 5.51
CA ARG A 69 -15.57 0.74 5.27
C ARG A 69 -15.98 0.83 3.80
N PHE A 70 -15.15 1.44 2.95
CA PHE A 70 -15.42 1.58 1.51
C PHE A 70 -14.83 0.44 0.67
N MET A 71 -14.02 -0.45 1.26
CA MET A 71 -13.39 -1.55 0.55
C MET A 71 -14.37 -2.45 -0.22
N PRO A 72 -15.60 -2.73 0.28
CA PRO A 72 -16.58 -3.47 -0.51
C PRO A 72 -16.93 -2.83 -1.85
N HIS A 73 -16.89 -1.49 -1.94
CA HIS A 73 -17.14 -0.76 -3.19
C HIS A 73 -16.01 -0.92 -4.22
N PHE A 74 -14.82 -1.34 -3.80
CA PHE A 74 -13.71 -1.72 -4.66
C PHE A 74 -13.67 -3.23 -4.96
N GLY A 75 -14.77 -3.96 -4.70
CA GLY A 75 -14.90 -5.38 -4.97
C GLY A 75 -14.23 -6.29 -3.92
N ILE A 76 -13.91 -5.77 -2.74
CA ILE A 76 -13.28 -6.52 -1.66
C ILE A 76 -14.35 -6.97 -0.67
N VAL A 77 -14.72 -8.25 -0.72
CA VAL A 77 -15.69 -8.85 0.22
C VAL A 77 -14.98 -9.34 1.48
N ASP A 78 -13.81 -9.98 1.32
CA ASP A 78 -13.00 -10.46 2.44
C ASP A 78 -11.97 -9.39 2.85
N ILE A 79 -12.21 -8.74 3.98
CA ILE A 79 -11.35 -7.71 4.54
C ILE A 79 -10.27 -8.25 5.49
N SER A 80 -10.12 -9.57 5.63
CA SER A 80 -9.17 -10.18 6.58
C SER A 80 -7.72 -9.77 6.35
N ARG A 81 -7.37 -9.40 5.12
CA ARG A 81 -6.04 -8.92 4.73
C ARG A 81 -5.91 -7.39 4.72
N ILE A 82 -6.96 -6.66 5.04
CA ILE A 82 -6.94 -5.20 5.13
C ILE A 82 -6.54 -4.78 6.54
N ILE A 83 -5.46 -4.05 6.63
CA ILE A 83 -4.95 -3.51 7.89
C ILE A 83 -5.28 -2.02 7.95
N ALA A 84 -6.14 -1.65 8.89
CA ALA A 84 -6.49 -0.26 9.13
C ALA A 84 -5.31 0.48 9.77
N ILE A 85 -4.80 1.51 9.12
CA ILE A 85 -3.83 2.41 9.71
C ILE A 85 -4.60 3.38 10.63
N PRO A 86 -4.31 3.41 11.95
CA PRO A 86 -4.92 4.36 12.87
C PRO A 86 -4.43 5.78 12.60
N ASP A 87 -5.19 6.80 13.02
CA ASP A 87 -4.86 8.22 12.74
C ASP A 87 -3.46 8.64 13.18
N LYS A 88 -2.94 8.03 14.24
CA LYS A 88 -1.57 8.27 14.73
C LYS A 88 -0.46 7.60 13.91
N GLY A 89 -0.81 6.84 12.87
CA GLY A 89 0.11 6.01 12.12
C GLY A 89 0.43 4.67 12.80
N LEU A 90 1.21 3.86 12.13
CA LEU A 90 1.77 2.61 12.63
C LEU A 90 3.10 2.29 11.95
N ASN A 91 3.82 1.30 12.49
CA ASN A 91 5.04 0.77 11.90
C ASN A 91 4.74 -0.57 11.20
N ILE A 92 5.24 -0.74 9.98
CA ILE A 92 5.19 -1.98 9.21
C ILE A 92 6.56 -2.65 9.34
N ALA A 93 6.59 -3.83 9.96
CA ALA A 93 7.83 -4.59 10.09
C ALA A 93 8.26 -5.19 8.76
N LEU A 94 9.54 -5.13 8.47
CA LEU A 94 10.17 -5.75 7.31
C LEU A 94 10.89 -7.06 7.70
N PRO A 95 11.12 -7.99 6.75
CA PRO A 95 11.85 -9.23 7.03
C PRO A 95 13.23 -9.04 7.63
N SER A 96 13.91 -7.94 7.33
CA SER A 96 15.23 -7.59 7.91
C SER A 96 15.17 -7.20 9.40
N GLY A 97 13.98 -7.02 9.97
CA GLY A 97 13.78 -6.44 11.31
C GLY A 97 13.73 -4.91 11.34
N ALA A 98 13.94 -4.25 10.20
CA ALA A 98 13.71 -2.82 10.07
C ALA A 98 12.22 -2.50 9.98
N TYR A 99 11.88 -1.21 10.03
CA TYR A 99 10.51 -0.73 9.95
C TYR A 99 10.32 0.28 8.84
N MET A 100 9.11 0.26 8.29
CA MET A 100 8.55 1.38 7.53
C MET A 100 7.50 2.05 8.40
N ARG A 101 7.52 3.38 8.47
CA ARG A 101 6.59 4.15 9.29
C ARG A 101 5.51 4.78 8.43
N CYS A 102 4.25 4.53 8.75
CA CYS A 102 3.13 5.29 8.21
C CYS A 102 3.06 6.63 8.95
N ILE A 103 3.43 7.71 8.27
CA ILE A 103 3.48 9.08 8.83
C ILE A 103 2.16 9.77 8.53
N PRO A 104 1.40 10.18 9.55
CA PRO A 104 0.15 10.92 9.33
C PRO A 104 0.39 12.23 8.57
N SER A 105 -0.34 12.41 7.49
CA SER A 105 -0.33 13.63 6.67
C SER A 105 -1.77 14.05 6.31
N HIS A 106 -2.68 13.90 7.28
CA HIS A 106 -4.10 14.19 7.12
C HIS A 106 -4.31 15.60 6.59
N PHE A 107 -5.19 15.71 5.60
CA PHE A 107 -5.57 16.97 4.94
C PHE A 107 -4.47 17.68 4.16
N MET A 108 -3.29 17.10 4.01
CA MET A 108 -2.26 17.69 3.13
C MET A 108 -2.59 17.49 1.65
N HIS A 109 -3.31 16.42 1.31
CA HIS A 109 -3.97 16.19 0.04
C HIS A 109 -5.42 15.75 0.28
N SER A 110 -5.63 14.69 1.09
CA SER A 110 -6.95 14.17 1.40
C SER A 110 -7.09 13.82 2.88
N PRO A 111 -8.34 13.68 3.41
CA PRO A 111 -8.54 13.12 4.74
C PRO A 111 -7.97 11.70 4.82
N GLY A 112 -7.26 11.39 5.90
CA GLY A 112 -6.70 10.04 6.11
C GLY A 112 -5.50 9.71 5.24
N GLN A 113 -4.83 10.70 4.67
CA GLN A 113 -3.59 10.48 3.95
C GLN A 113 -2.43 10.15 4.89
N PHE A 114 -1.54 9.26 4.41
CA PHE A 114 -0.30 8.89 5.07
C PHE A 114 0.86 8.93 4.08
N GLY A 115 2.00 9.45 4.53
CA GLY A 115 3.29 9.15 3.89
C GLY A 115 3.84 7.82 4.41
N LEU A 116 4.78 7.23 3.67
CA LEU A 116 5.50 6.03 4.11
C LEU A 116 7.00 6.32 4.17
N TYR A 117 7.59 6.21 5.36
CA TYR A 117 9.02 6.43 5.59
C TYR A 117 9.77 5.11 5.74
N ASP A 118 10.73 4.86 4.86
CA ASP A 118 11.66 3.73 4.95
C ASP A 118 12.90 4.14 5.77
N GLU A 119 13.04 3.61 6.97
CA GLU A 119 14.15 3.93 7.88
C GLU A 119 15.52 3.53 7.33
N ARG A 120 15.61 2.46 6.52
CA ARG A 120 16.86 1.95 5.99
C ARG A 120 17.44 2.89 4.93
N SER A 121 16.60 3.29 3.98
CA SER A 121 16.99 4.18 2.87
C SER A 121 16.91 5.65 3.24
N ARG A 122 16.20 5.99 4.34
CA ARG A 122 15.86 7.36 4.76
C ARG A 122 15.05 8.10 3.70
N ILE A 123 14.20 7.37 2.99
CA ILE A 123 13.33 7.93 1.96
C ILE A 123 11.91 8.04 2.51
N LEU A 124 11.30 9.20 2.33
CA LEU A 124 9.88 9.45 2.58
C LEU A 124 9.12 9.46 1.24
N PHE A 125 8.15 8.57 1.11
CA PHE A 125 7.18 8.54 0.03
C PHE A 125 5.96 9.34 0.48
N THR A 126 5.67 10.44 -0.19
CA THR A 126 4.67 11.41 0.27
C THR A 126 3.28 11.19 -0.33
N GLY A 127 3.13 10.30 -1.31
CA GLY A 127 1.91 10.24 -2.12
C GLY A 127 1.76 11.54 -2.92
N ASP A 128 0.55 12.07 -2.98
CA ASP A 128 0.20 13.26 -3.78
C ASP A 128 0.39 14.59 -3.03
N ILE A 129 1.30 14.62 -2.04
CA ILE A 129 1.69 15.87 -1.40
C ILE A 129 2.77 16.53 -2.27
N GLY A 130 2.48 17.74 -2.80
CA GLY A 130 3.46 18.48 -3.61
C GLY A 130 2.90 19.73 -4.20
#